data_103012dcf606f60150fe9fac4aa24e74
#
_entry.id   103012dcf606f60150fe9fac4aa24e74
#
_cell.length_a   1.000
_cell.length_b   1.000
_cell.length_c   1.000
_cell.angle_alpha   90.00
_cell.angle_beta   90.00
_cell.angle_gamma   90.00
#
_symmetry.space_group_name_H-M   'P 1'
#
loop_
_entity.id
_entity.type
_entity.pdbx_description
1 polymer ?
#
loop_
_entity_poly.entity_id
_entity_poly.type
_entity_poly.pdbx_seq_one_letter_code
_entity_poly.pdbx_strand_id
1 'polypeptide(L)'
;MAVIKIDITQYDAQLSEKEQRITSQFRRFGVEKLEVFGSDPIHYRQRAEFRVWHEGEDLFHIMFDQQTKEKIRVDEFDPAAPLVGEVMQAMIENLKDNEFLRRKLFQIDYLSSLSGEILVSLLYHKQLDEQWLQAIKELKAKLSTQFKIDFIGRARKQKEVIGNDYVIERLNVNGKELIYQQVENSFTQPNAKVNIKMLEWAQALCQPLNNDLLESYCGNGNFSIAIAGSFDRVL
;
A
#
# COMPACT_ATOMS: atom_id res chain seq x y z
N MET A 1 -10.25 -21.94 -4.18
CA MET A 1 -9.37 -20.80 -3.84
C MET A 1 -8.75 -20.29 -5.12
N ALA A 2 -8.93 -19.02 -5.42
CA ALA A 2 -8.30 -18.38 -6.57
C ALA A 2 -7.11 -17.54 -6.08
N VAL A 3 -5.93 -17.87 -6.57
CA VAL A 3 -4.66 -17.25 -6.15
C VAL A 3 -4.09 -16.48 -7.33
N ILE A 4 -3.79 -15.19 -7.13
CA ILE A 4 -2.97 -14.44 -8.08
C ILE A 4 -1.52 -14.73 -7.75
N LYS A 5 -0.95 -15.68 -8.48
CA LYS A 5 0.44 -16.11 -8.33
C LYS A 5 1.38 -15.34 -9.24
N ILE A 6 2.54 -15.01 -8.68
CA ILE A 6 3.68 -14.51 -9.45
C ILE A 6 4.62 -15.68 -9.74
N ASP A 7 4.97 -15.87 -11.02
CA ASP A 7 6.06 -16.76 -11.38
C ASP A 7 7.40 -16.13 -11.01
N ILE A 8 7.92 -16.48 -9.85
CA ILE A 8 9.19 -15.96 -9.33
C ILE A 8 10.39 -16.33 -10.20
N THR A 9 10.28 -17.40 -11.00
CA THR A 9 11.37 -17.83 -11.91
C THR A 9 11.57 -16.85 -13.07
N GLN A 10 10.57 -16.03 -13.37
CA GLN A 10 10.63 -15.00 -14.42
C GLN A 10 11.10 -13.63 -13.92
N TYR A 11 11.37 -13.49 -12.61
CA TYR A 11 11.68 -12.19 -12.02
C TYR A 11 12.92 -11.55 -12.63
N ASP A 12 14.03 -12.28 -12.73
CA ASP A 12 15.29 -11.77 -13.26
C ASP A 12 15.18 -11.43 -14.76
N ALA A 13 14.47 -12.27 -15.52
CA ALA A 13 14.19 -12.01 -16.93
C ALA A 13 13.37 -10.73 -17.12
N GLN A 14 12.32 -10.54 -16.31
CA GLN A 14 11.48 -9.34 -16.32
C GLN A 14 12.28 -8.08 -15.92
N LEU A 15 13.16 -8.18 -14.93
CA LEU A 15 13.99 -7.07 -14.48
C LEU A 15 14.97 -6.65 -15.58
N SER A 16 15.64 -7.63 -16.21
CA SER A 16 16.56 -7.40 -17.34
C SER A 16 15.86 -6.78 -18.54
N GLU A 17 14.67 -7.23 -18.91
CA GLU A 17 13.86 -6.63 -19.97
C GLU A 17 13.53 -5.15 -19.68
N LYS A 18 13.13 -4.85 -18.45
CA LYS A 18 12.86 -3.45 -18.03
C LYS A 18 14.10 -2.58 -18.10
N GLU A 19 15.25 -3.09 -17.63
CA GLU A 19 16.54 -2.40 -17.72
C GLU A 19 16.90 -2.08 -19.17
N GLN A 20 16.84 -3.07 -20.06
CA GLN A 20 17.14 -2.90 -21.49
C GLN A 20 16.22 -1.88 -22.16
N ARG A 21 14.92 -1.95 -21.85
CA ARG A 21 13.93 -1.00 -22.37
C ARG A 21 14.24 0.43 -21.95
N ILE A 22 14.50 0.67 -20.66
CA ILE A 22 14.80 2.01 -20.15
C ILE A 22 16.15 2.49 -20.68
N THR A 23 17.20 1.67 -20.70
CA THR A 23 18.49 2.02 -21.28
C THR A 23 18.33 2.44 -22.74
N SER A 24 17.55 1.70 -23.52
CA SER A 24 17.28 2.05 -24.92
C SER A 24 16.60 3.42 -25.09
N GLN A 25 15.61 3.73 -24.22
CA GLN A 25 14.91 5.02 -24.24
C GLN A 25 15.81 6.20 -23.90
N PHE A 26 16.77 6.01 -22.99
CA PHE A 26 17.65 7.07 -22.51
C PHE A 26 18.97 7.18 -23.24
N ARG A 27 19.33 6.21 -24.13
CA ARG A 27 20.56 6.22 -24.91
C ARG A 27 20.75 7.52 -25.71
N ARG A 28 19.66 8.09 -26.26
CA ARG A 28 19.70 9.37 -27.01
C ARG A 28 20.13 10.57 -26.15
N PHE A 29 20.11 10.44 -24.82
CA PHE A 29 20.55 11.46 -23.87
C PHE A 29 21.95 11.18 -23.32
N GLY A 30 22.71 10.22 -23.87
CA GLY A 30 24.03 9.86 -23.41
C GLY A 30 24.08 8.95 -22.18
N VAL A 31 22.93 8.38 -21.77
CA VAL A 31 22.90 7.42 -20.66
C VAL A 31 23.24 6.03 -21.20
N GLU A 32 24.40 5.53 -20.82
CA GLU A 32 24.91 4.21 -21.25
C GLU A 32 24.61 3.10 -20.24
N LYS A 33 24.52 3.44 -18.96
CA LYS A 33 24.31 2.49 -17.87
C LYS A 33 23.32 3.02 -16.85
N LEU A 34 22.44 2.15 -16.38
CA LEU A 34 21.50 2.41 -15.28
C LEU A 34 21.98 1.75 -13.99
N GLU A 35 21.67 2.39 -12.86
CA GLU A 35 21.67 1.72 -11.56
C GLU A 35 20.31 1.06 -11.36
N VAL A 36 20.31 -0.24 -11.14
CA VAL A 36 19.08 -1.04 -11.01
C VAL A 36 18.96 -1.63 -9.62
N PHE A 37 17.88 -1.33 -8.93
CA PHE A 37 17.59 -1.83 -7.60
C PHE A 37 16.43 -2.84 -7.66
N GLY A 38 16.74 -4.11 -7.46
CA GLY A 38 15.74 -5.19 -7.43
C GLY A 38 14.82 -5.10 -6.22
N SER A 39 13.59 -5.58 -6.39
CA SER A 39 12.59 -5.81 -5.34
C SER A 39 12.62 -7.28 -4.89
N ASP A 40 12.00 -7.58 -3.74
CA ASP A 40 11.52 -8.95 -3.52
C ASP A 40 10.51 -9.30 -4.62
N PRO A 41 10.50 -10.53 -5.15
CA PRO A 41 9.61 -10.93 -6.24
C PRO A 41 8.13 -11.02 -5.80
N ILE A 42 7.89 -11.32 -4.51
CA ILE A 42 6.58 -11.43 -3.87
C ILE A 42 6.60 -10.69 -2.53
N HIS A 43 5.43 -10.49 -1.92
CA HIS A 43 5.27 -9.95 -0.55
C HIS A 43 5.89 -8.57 -0.33
N TYR A 44 5.95 -7.75 -1.36
CA TYR A 44 6.58 -6.44 -1.31
C TYR A 44 5.60 -5.27 -1.16
N ARG A 45 4.29 -5.52 -1.39
CA ARG A 45 3.31 -4.46 -1.56
C ARG A 45 2.59 -4.15 -0.25
N GLN A 46 2.83 -2.97 0.31
CA GLN A 46 2.21 -2.50 1.56
C GLN A 46 0.79 -1.92 1.35
N ARG A 47 0.40 -1.67 0.10
CA ARG A 47 -0.92 -1.14 -0.24
C ARG A 47 -1.59 -2.00 -1.29
N ALA A 48 -2.85 -2.38 -1.04
CA ALA A 48 -3.67 -3.12 -1.99
C ALA A 48 -5.13 -2.65 -1.92
N GLU A 49 -5.81 -2.65 -3.06
CA GLU A 49 -7.20 -2.21 -3.20
C GLU A 49 -7.95 -3.27 -4.00
N PHE A 50 -9.07 -3.75 -3.46
CA PHE A 50 -9.87 -4.78 -4.10
C PHE A 50 -11.35 -4.38 -4.12
N ARG A 51 -11.99 -4.66 -5.25
CA ARG A 51 -13.45 -4.69 -5.26
C ARG A 51 -13.94 -5.89 -4.47
N VAL A 52 -15.13 -5.74 -3.89
CA VAL A 52 -15.82 -6.82 -3.17
C VAL A 52 -16.98 -7.32 -4.02
N TRP A 53 -17.04 -8.61 -4.19
CA TRP A 53 -18.12 -9.26 -4.92
C TRP A 53 -19.00 -10.07 -3.96
N HIS A 54 -20.33 -9.96 -4.19
CA HIS A 54 -21.33 -10.67 -3.44
C HIS A 54 -21.97 -11.71 -4.34
N GLU A 55 -21.97 -12.98 -3.96
CA GLU A 55 -22.56 -14.08 -4.69
C GLU A 55 -23.37 -14.96 -3.73
N GLY A 56 -24.68 -14.69 -3.64
CA GLY A 56 -25.52 -15.30 -2.61
C GLY A 56 -25.03 -14.92 -1.21
N GLU A 57 -24.70 -15.94 -0.41
CA GLU A 57 -24.12 -15.76 0.93
C GLU A 57 -22.60 -15.56 0.91
N ASP A 58 -21.94 -15.82 -0.23
CA ASP A 58 -20.50 -15.66 -0.33
C ASP A 58 -20.08 -14.20 -0.53
N LEU A 59 -18.88 -13.89 -0.07
CA LEU A 59 -18.24 -12.59 -0.16
C LEU A 59 -16.75 -12.82 -0.45
N PHE A 60 -16.20 -12.13 -1.45
CA PHE A 60 -14.78 -12.28 -1.79
C PHE A 60 -14.22 -11.05 -2.51
N HIS A 61 -12.90 -10.91 -2.47
CA HIS A 61 -12.20 -9.90 -3.23
C HIS A 61 -12.19 -10.24 -4.72
N ILE A 62 -12.24 -9.22 -5.56
CA ILE A 62 -12.02 -9.35 -7.01
C ILE A 62 -11.09 -8.27 -7.54
N MET A 63 -10.43 -8.61 -8.64
CA MET A 63 -9.80 -7.65 -9.54
C MET A 63 -10.41 -7.79 -10.94
N PHE A 64 -10.20 -6.80 -11.78
CA PHE A 64 -10.55 -6.88 -13.19
C PHE A 64 -9.27 -7.03 -14.02
N ASP A 65 -9.26 -7.98 -14.92
CA ASP A 65 -8.22 -8.08 -15.93
C ASP A 65 -8.13 -6.77 -16.72
N GLN A 66 -6.93 -6.28 -16.93
CA GLN A 66 -6.75 -4.97 -17.60
C GLN A 66 -7.14 -5.01 -19.08
N GLN A 67 -6.96 -6.14 -19.75
CA GLN A 67 -7.21 -6.30 -21.18
C GLN A 67 -8.64 -6.80 -21.45
N THR A 68 -9.03 -7.91 -20.82
CA THR A 68 -10.34 -8.56 -21.06
C THR A 68 -11.46 -7.93 -20.26
N LYS A 69 -11.14 -7.19 -19.19
CA LYS A 69 -12.11 -6.66 -18.20
C LYS A 69 -12.90 -7.74 -17.46
N GLU A 70 -12.48 -8.99 -17.60
CA GLU A 70 -13.08 -10.10 -16.86
C GLU A 70 -12.81 -9.99 -15.37
N LYS A 71 -13.77 -10.43 -14.60
CA LYS A 71 -13.68 -10.48 -13.14
C LYS A 71 -12.82 -11.66 -12.71
N ILE A 72 -11.77 -11.40 -11.94
CA ILE A 72 -10.88 -12.39 -11.36
C ILE A 72 -11.11 -12.40 -9.85
N ARG A 73 -11.51 -13.55 -9.29
CA ARG A 73 -11.57 -13.75 -7.83
C ARG A 73 -10.15 -13.73 -7.25
N VAL A 74 -9.99 -13.13 -6.08
CA VAL A 74 -8.71 -13.00 -5.38
C VAL A 74 -8.89 -13.47 -3.94
N ASP A 75 -8.54 -14.70 -3.66
CA ASP A 75 -8.51 -15.22 -2.29
C ASP A 75 -7.11 -15.00 -1.67
N GLU A 76 -6.05 -15.11 -2.49
CA GLU A 76 -4.67 -14.81 -2.12
C GLU A 76 -4.02 -13.92 -3.18
N PHE A 77 -3.12 -13.06 -2.76
CA PHE A 77 -2.45 -12.08 -3.61
C PHE A 77 -0.95 -12.03 -3.31
N ASP A 78 -0.14 -12.78 -4.08
CA ASP A 78 1.31 -12.89 -3.88
C ASP A 78 2.07 -11.55 -3.76
N PRO A 79 1.70 -10.47 -4.47
CA PRO A 79 2.36 -9.20 -4.29
C PRO A 79 2.17 -8.57 -2.91
N ALA A 80 1.07 -8.88 -2.20
CA ALA A 80 0.76 -8.29 -0.91
C ALA A 80 1.81 -8.63 0.15
N ALA A 81 2.18 -7.65 0.97
CA ALA A 81 2.96 -7.90 2.17
C ALA A 81 2.24 -8.92 3.07
N PRO A 82 2.96 -9.75 3.86
CA PRO A 82 2.33 -10.80 4.66
C PRO A 82 1.18 -10.29 5.53
N LEU A 83 1.37 -9.18 6.22
CA LEU A 83 0.34 -8.54 7.04
C LEU A 83 -0.93 -8.20 6.24
N VAL A 84 -0.77 -7.69 5.02
CA VAL A 84 -1.92 -7.40 4.14
C VAL A 84 -2.65 -8.70 3.78
N GLY A 85 -1.91 -9.76 3.41
CA GLY A 85 -2.50 -11.06 3.06
C GLY A 85 -3.28 -11.69 4.22
N GLU A 86 -2.71 -11.68 5.42
CA GLU A 86 -3.36 -12.20 6.65
C GLU A 86 -4.63 -11.42 6.98
N VAL A 87 -4.57 -10.08 6.90
CA VAL A 87 -5.74 -9.23 7.18
C VAL A 87 -6.79 -9.36 6.07
N MET A 88 -6.42 -9.53 4.79
CA MET A 88 -7.37 -9.82 3.72
C MET A 88 -8.23 -11.05 4.03
N GLN A 89 -7.61 -12.14 4.47
CA GLN A 89 -8.32 -13.37 4.85
C GLN A 89 -9.22 -13.13 6.07
N ALA A 90 -8.67 -12.55 7.14
CA ALA A 90 -9.41 -12.24 8.35
C ALA A 90 -10.62 -11.32 8.09
N MET A 91 -10.49 -10.35 7.17
CA MET A 91 -11.59 -9.47 6.79
C MET A 91 -12.73 -10.23 6.12
N ILE A 92 -12.45 -11.06 5.12
CA ILE A 92 -13.50 -11.83 4.43
C ILE A 92 -14.22 -12.78 5.40
N GLU A 93 -13.49 -13.49 6.25
CA GLU A 93 -14.05 -14.40 7.25
C GLU A 93 -15.02 -13.69 8.22
N ASN A 94 -14.68 -12.47 8.63
CA ASN A 94 -15.50 -11.72 9.60
C ASN A 94 -16.62 -10.89 8.93
N LEU A 95 -16.46 -10.49 7.68
CA LEU A 95 -17.48 -9.74 6.95
C LEU A 95 -18.59 -10.63 6.41
N LYS A 96 -18.26 -11.88 6.03
CA LYS A 96 -19.17 -12.79 5.36
C LYS A 96 -20.50 -12.98 6.10
N ASP A 97 -20.43 -13.16 7.41
CA ASP A 97 -21.59 -13.43 8.26
C ASP A 97 -22.12 -12.18 8.98
N ASN A 98 -21.52 -11.01 8.73
CA ASN A 98 -21.94 -9.77 9.35
C ASN A 98 -22.79 -8.91 8.40
N GLU A 99 -24.12 -8.97 8.51
CA GLU A 99 -25.04 -8.28 7.63
C GLU A 99 -24.84 -6.76 7.63
N PHE A 100 -24.51 -6.14 8.74
CA PHE A 100 -24.32 -4.70 8.85
C PHE A 100 -23.08 -4.23 8.11
N LEU A 101 -22.01 -5.02 8.14
CA LEU A 101 -20.73 -4.69 7.50
C LEU A 101 -20.66 -5.13 6.03
N ARG A 102 -21.29 -6.27 5.65
CA ARG A 102 -21.25 -6.75 4.27
C ARG A 102 -22.17 -5.99 3.30
N ARG A 103 -23.32 -5.51 3.82
CA ARG A 103 -24.36 -4.92 2.97
C ARG A 103 -23.89 -3.69 2.24
N LYS A 104 -23.90 -3.75 0.88
CA LYS A 104 -23.47 -2.66 -0.02
C LYS A 104 -21.99 -2.26 0.12
N LEU A 105 -21.17 -3.07 0.74
CA LEU A 105 -19.72 -2.96 0.68
C LEU A 105 -19.28 -3.29 -0.75
N PHE A 106 -18.49 -2.42 -1.38
CA PHE A 106 -18.09 -2.62 -2.78
C PHE A 106 -16.57 -2.57 -3.00
N GLN A 107 -15.81 -2.09 -2.02
CA GLN A 107 -14.35 -2.03 -2.08
C GLN A 107 -13.75 -2.08 -0.68
N ILE A 108 -12.60 -2.70 -0.56
CA ILE A 108 -11.75 -2.68 0.63
C ILE A 108 -10.34 -2.27 0.20
N ASP A 109 -9.81 -1.25 0.87
CA ASP A 109 -8.44 -0.78 0.69
C ASP A 109 -7.62 -1.10 1.93
N TYR A 110 -6.41 -1.61 1.72
CA TYR A 110 -5.46 -1.99 2.75
C TYR A 110 -4.23 -1.11 2.63
N LEU A 111 -3.81 -0.52 3.75
CA LEU A 111 -2.56 0.24 3.87
C LEU A 111 -1.82 -0.27 5.10
N SER A 112 -0.71 -0.96 4.89
CA SER A 112 0.16 -1.43 5.97
C SER A 112 1.50 -0.69 5.98
N SER A 113 2.25 -0.89 7.05
CA SER A 113 3.62 -0.40 7.19
C SER A 113 4.59 -1.52 7.59
N LEU A 114 5.89 -1.33 7.37
CA LEU A 114 6.92 -2.22 7.90
C LEU A 114 6.96 -2.23 9.43
N SER A 115 6.36 -1.23 10.08
CA SER A 115 6.19 -1.15 11.53
C SER A 115 5.10 -2.07 12.08
N GLY A 116 4.42 -2.83 11.21
CA GLY A 116 3.38 -3.78 11.60
C GLY A 116 2.01 -3.16 11.88
N GLU A 117 1.78 -1.91 11.48
CA GLU A 117 0.46 -1.26 11.54
C GLU A 117 -0.29 -1.49 10.23
N ILE A 118 -1.62 -1.61 10.33
CA ILE A 118 -2.49 -1.70 9.15
C ILE A 118 -3.76 -0.88 9.32
N LEU A 119 -4.13 -0.17 8.28
CA LEU A 119 -5.37 0.58 8.15
C LEU A 119 -6.22 -0.04 7.04
N VAL A 120 -7.48 -0.34 7.36
CA VAL A 120 -8.43 -0.93 6.42
C VAL A 120 -9.57 0.05 6.17
N SER A 121 -9.74 0.46 4.90
CA SER A 121 -10.85 1.32 4.49
C SER A 121 -11.93 0.50 3.80
N LEU A 122 -13.15 0.62 4.31
CA LEU A 122 -14.35 -0.08 3.82
C LEU A 122 -15.24 0.93 3.09
N LEU A 123 -15.47 0.73 1.78
CA LEU A 123 -16.20 1.67 0.92
C LEU A 123 -17.59 1.14 0.57
N TYR A 124 -18.61 1.95 0.80
CA TYR A 124 -20.02 1.55 0.73
C TYR A 124 -20.86 2.35 -0.26
N HIS A 125 -21.84 1.66 -0.86
CA HIS A 125 -22.95 2.29 -1.59
C HIS A 125 -24.20 2.53 -0.70
N LYS A 126 -24.02 2.68 0.61
CA LYS A 126 -25.05 3.05 1.58
C LYS A 126 -24.47 4.05 2.58
N GLN A 127 -25.31 4.81 3.29
CA GLN A 127 -24.87 5.58 4.45
C GLN A 127 -24.52 4.64 5.61
N LEU A 128 -23.55 5.04 6.42
CA LEU A 128 -23.11 4.33 7.59
C LEU A 128 -23.98 4.78 8.78
N ASP A 129 -24.67 3.84 9.38
CA ASP A 129 -25.59 4.05 10.51
C ASP A 129 -24.98 3.58 11.85
N GLU A 130 -25.74 3.72 12.92
CA GLU A 130 -25.30 3.31 14.26
C GLU A 130 -25.03 1.79 14.34
N GLN A 131 -25.79 0.96 13.61
CA GLN A 131 -25.60 -0.48 13.57
C GLN A 131 -24.26 -0.83 12.90
N TRP A 132 -23.93 -0.13 11.82
CA TRP A 132 -22.62 -0.26 11.19
C TRP A 132 -21.50 0.16 12.14
N LEU A 133 -21.69 1.30 12.84
CA LEU A 133 -20.68 1.83 13.77
C LEU A 133 -20.43 0.87 14.94
N GLN A 134 -21.48 0.26 15.47
CA GLN A 134 -21.35 -0.75 16.52
C GLN A 134 -20.63 -2.00 16.01
N ALA A 135 -21.04 -2.52 14.85
CA ALA A 135 -20.47 -3.73 14.27
C ALA A 135 -18.97 -3.57 13.92
N ILE A 136 -18.55 -2.40 13.41
CA ILE A 136 -17.13 -2.18 13.10
C ILE A 136 -16.27 -2.02 14.36
N LYS A 137 -16.80 -1.44 15.43
CA LYS A 137 -16.10 -1.38 16.73
C LYS A 137 -15.89 -2.77 17.32
N GLU A 138 -16.88 -3.65 17.22
CA GLU A 138 -16.77 -5.04 17.66
C GLU A 138 -15.75 -5.81 16.81
N LEU A 139 -15.78 -5.62 15.50
CA LEU A 139 -14.78 -6.20 14.60
C LEU A 139 -13.36 -5.71 14.93
N LYS A 140 -13.20 -4.40 15.18
CA LYS A 140 -11.90 -3.85 15.59
C LYS A 140 -11.44 -4.48 16.91
N ALA A 141 -12.28 -4.55 17.92
CA ALA A 141 -11.92 -5.16 19.21
C ALA A 141 -11.47 -6.62 19.04
N LYS A 142 -12.15 -7.39 18.19
CA LYS A 142 -11.79 -8.77 17.87
C LYS A 142 -10.43 -8.86 17.17
N LEU A 143 -10.22 -8.11 16.08
CA LEU A 143 -9.00 -8.20 15.27
C LEU A 143 -7.80 -7.54 15.94
N SER A 144 -7.98 -6.57 16.83
CA SER A 144 -6.90 -5.94 17.60
C SER A 144 -6.21 -6.88 18.57
N THR A 145 -6.73 -8.07 18.80
CA THR A 145 -6.04 -9.13 19.57
C THR A 145 -4.87 -9.76 18.78
N GLN A 146 -4.87 -9.61 17.45
CA GLN A 146 -3.89 -10.22 16.55
C GLN A 146 -3.12 -9.18 15.73
N PHE A 147 -3.76 -8.06 15.39
CA PHE A 147 -3.23 -7.05 14.48
C PHE A 147 -3.27 -5.66 15.10
N LYS A 148 -2.29 -4.84 14.83
CA LYS A 148 -2.33 -3.40 15.11
C LYS A 148 -3.14 -2.71 14.01
N ILE A 149 -4.47 -2.80 14.12
CA ILE A 149 -5.41 -2.47 13.04
C ILE A 149 -6.34 -1.32 13.41
N ASP A 150 -6.54 -0.41 12.44
CA ASP A 150 -7.53 0.64 12.48
C ASP A 150 -8.45 0.57 11.25
N PHE A 151 -9.63 1.18 11.35
CA PHE A 151 -10.64 1.11 10.30
C PHE A 151 -11.15 2.48 9.89
N ILE A 152 -11.49 2.61 8.61
CA ILE A 152 -12.24 3.72 8.06
C ILE A 152 -13.46 3.17 7.30
N GLY A 153 -14.64 3.72 7.60
CA GLY A 153 -15.81 3.56 6.77
C GLY A 153 -15.98 4.77 5.85
N ARG A 154 -16.22 4.51 4.56
CA ARG A 154 -16.51 5.56 3.58
C ARG A 154 -17.83 5.31 2.88
N ALA A 155 -18.64 6.34 2.82
CA ALA A 155 -19.85 6.41 2.02
C ALA A 155 -19.93 7.78 1.33
N ARG A 156 -20.96 8.01 0.52
CA ARG A 156 -21.13 9.29 -0.16
C ARG A 156 -21.17 10.44 0.86
N LYS A 157 -20.16 11.32 0.85
CA LYS A 157 -20.01 12.47 1.76
C LYS A 157 -19.91 12.09 3.26
N GLN A 158 -19.51 10.87 3.57
CA GLN A 158 -19.34 10.40 4.95
C GLN A 158 -18.00 9.67 5.09
N LYS A 159 -17.28 9.97 6.18
CA LYS A 159 -16.06 9.27 6.61
C LYS A 159 -16.18 9.04 8.11
N GLU A 160 -16.16 7.77 8.53
CA GLU A 160 -16.11 7.34 9.92
C GLU A 160 -14.75 6.74 10.21
N VAL A 161 -14.07 7.23 11.25
CA VAL A 161 -12.72 6.76 11.63
C VAL A 161 -12.81 6.01 12.95
N ILE A 162 -12.34 4.76 12.95
CA ILE A 162 -12.34 3.90 14.14
C ILE A 162 -10.88 3.61 14.52
N GLY A 163 -10.30 4.50 15.28
CA GLY A 163 -8.88 4.56 15.61
C GLY A 163 -8.20 5.72 14.90
N ASN A 164 -7.09 5.47 14.21
CA ASN A 164 -6.38 6.47 13.42
C ASN A 164 -6.78 6.39 11.93
N ASP A 165 -6.62 7.49 11.21
CA ASP A 165 -6.77 7.51 9.74
C ASP A 165 -5.41 7.51 9.02
N TYR A 166 -4.40 6.99 9.68
CA TYR A 166 -3.03 6.85 9.18
C TYR A 166 -2.35 5.62 9.80
N VAL A 167 -1.26 5.20 9.20
CA VAL A 167 -0.28 4.28 9.79
C VAL A 167 1.07 4.99 9.93
N ILE A 168 1.87 4.57 10.90
CA ILE A 168 3.26 5.03 11.06
C ILE A 168 4.18 4.05 10.35
N GLU A 169 4.92 4.57 9.38
CA GLU A 169 5.99 3.85 8.70
C GLU A 169 7.34 4.25 9.29
N ARG A 170 8.16 3.27 9.65
CA ARG A 170 9.53 3.47 10.17
C ARG A 170 10.51 2.81 9.22
N LEU A 171 11.32 3.63 8.57
CA LEU A 171 12.31 3.18 7.59
C LEU A 171 13.71 3.41 8.14
N ASN A 172 14.53 2.36 8.19
CA ASN A 172 15.95 2.51 8.49
C ASN A 172 16.68 2.82 7.18
N VAL A 173 17.15 4.05 7.04
CA VAL A 173 17.87 4.56 5.86
C VAL A 173 19.26 4.95 6.27
N ASN A 174 20.29 4.23 5.78
CA ASN A 174 21.69 4.42 6.15
C ASN A 174 21.93 4.46 7.69
N GLY A 175 21.24 3.58 8.43
CA GLY A 175 21.37 3.48 9.89
C GLY A 175 20.58 4.53 10.68
N LYS A 176 19.87 5.44 10.03
CA LYS A 176 18.98 6.42 10.66
C LYS A 176 17.51 5.99 10.49
N GLU A 177 16.79 5.97 11.59
CA GLU A 177 15.33 5.76 11.53
C GLU A 177 14.63 7.03 11.05
N LEU A 178 13.90 6.91 9.95
CA LEU A 178 12.99 7.93 9.42
C LEU A 178 11.56 7.52 9.72
N ILE A 179 10.75 8.47 10.21
CA ILE A 179 9.37 8.22 10.62
C ILE A 179 8.43 9.01 9.71
N TYR A 180 7.49 8.29 9.09
CA TYR A 180 6.50 8.86 8.18
C TYR A 180 5.09 8.56 8.68
N GLN A 181 4.24 9.56 8.68
CA GLN A 181 2.80 9.39 8.84
C GLN A 181 2.18 9.19 7.46
N GLN A 182 1.70 7.98 7.18
CA GLN A 182 1.04 7.64 5.92
C GLN A 182 -0.47 7.74 6.11
N VAL A 183 -1.04 8.85 5.65
CA VAL A 183 -2.47 9.14 5.79
C VAL A 183 -3.27 8.36 4.74
N GLU A 184 -4.44 7.88 5.15
CA GLU A 184 -5.39 7.19 4.27
C GLU A 184 -5.70 8.03 3.03
N ASN A 185 -5.82 7.36 1.89
CA ASN A 185 -6.09 7.95 0.58
C ASN A 185 -5.02 8.93 0.06
N SER A 186 -3.88 9.08 0.74
CA SER A 186 -2.70 9.79 0.23
C SER A 186 -1.76 8.85 -0.51
N PHE A 187 -0.96 9.39 -1.43
CA PHE A 187 0.04 8.58 -2.12
C PHE A 187 1.14 8.14 -1.15
N THR A 188 1.49 6.87 -1.18
CA THR A 188 2.63 6.29 -0.48
C THR A 188 3.37 5.35 -1.42
N GLN A 189 4.67 5.14 -1.20
CA GLN A 189 5.44 4.16 -1.96
C GLN A 189 4.96 2.73 -1.60
N PRO A 190 4.36 1.99 -2.53
CA PRO A 190 3.75 0.70 -2.20
C PRO A 190 4.78 -0.39 -1.85
N ASN A 191 6.04 -0.23 -2.28
CA ASN A 191 7.14 -1.12 -1.93
C ASN A 191 8.11 -0.41 -0.98
N ALA A 192 7.87 -0.56 0.32
CA ALA A 192 8.66 0.13 1.36
C ALA A 192 10.14 -0.25 1.35
N LYS A 193 10.50 -1.52 1.03
CA LYS A 193 11.90 -1.95 0.94
C LYS A 193 12.64 -1.32 -0.24
N VAL A 194 11.98 -1.19 -1.38
CA VAL A 194 12.55 -0.45 -2.53
C VAL A 194 12.60 1.04 -2.22
N ASN A 195 11.62 1.58 -1.48
CA ASN A 195 11.66 2.97 -1.04
C ASN A 195 12.89 3.27 -0.19
N ILE A 196 13.28 2.37 0.72
CA ILE A 196 14.54 2.52 1.47
C ILE A 196 15.72 2.69 0.51
N LYS A 197 15.86 1.82 -0.49
CA LYS A 197 16.93 1.90 -1.49
C LYS A 197 16.89 3.21 -2.29
N MET A 198 15.69 3.69 -2.64
CA MET A 198 15.50 4.99 -3.30
C MET A 198 15.99 6.16 -2.43
N LEU A 199 15.69 6.12 -1.14
CA LEU A 199 16.10 7.16 -0.19
C LEU A 199 17.60 7.12 0.08
N GLU A 200 18.20 5.94 0.24
CA GLU A 200 19.65 5.74 0.38
C GLU A 200 20.38 6.27 -0.84
N TRP A 201 19.89 5.95 -2.05
CA TRP A 201 20.44 6.45 -3.31
C TRP A 201 20.34 7.98 -3.39
N ALA A 202 19.20 8.56 -3.03
CA ALA A 202 19.01 10.01 -3.02
C ALA A 202 19.96 10.70 -2.02
N GLN A 203 20.15 10.15 -0.82
CA GLN A 203 21.11 10.66 0.15
C GLN A 203 22.56 10.61 -0.36
N ALA A 204 22.93 9.54 -1.08
CA ALA A 204 24.28 9.39 -1.65
C ALA A 204 24.56 10.44 -2.73
N LEU A 205 23.53 10.86 -3.49
CA LEU A 205 23.66 11.91 -4.51
C LEU A 205 23.62 13.32 -3.92
N CYS A 206 22.93 13.54 -2.80
CA CYS A 206 22.82 14.82 -2.13
C CYS A 206 23.98 15.00 -1.14
N GLN A 207 25.17 15.32 -1.65
CA GLN A 207 26.27 15.80 -0.80
C GLN A 207 25.88 17.15 -0.18
N PRO A 208 26.48 17.54 0.98
CA PRO A 208 26.22 18.87 1.56
C PRO A 208 26.44 19.97 0.50
N LEU A 209 25.37 20.64 0.11
CA LEU A 209 25.40 21.57 -0.99
C LEU A 209 25.36 23.03 -0.54
N ASN A 210 25.13 23.31 0.77
CA ASN A 210 24.95 24.67 1.32
C ASN A 210 23.96 25.50 0.49
N ASN A 211 22.87 24.86 0.05
CA ASN A 211 21.85 25.40 -0.81
C ASN A 211 20.47 25.04 -0.24
N ASP A 212 19.42 25.62 -0.83
CA ASP A 212 18.04 25.29 -0.52
C ASP A 212 17.54 24.12 -1.39
N LEU A 213 16.68 23.28 -0.82
CA LEU A 213 15.93 22.26 -1.52
C LEU A 213 14.50 22.74 -1.79
N LEU A 214 14.06 22.63 -3.03
CA LEU A 214 12.65 22.70 -3.39
C LEU A 214 12.16 21.32 -3.85
N GLU A 215 11.21 20.73 -3.13
CA GLU A 215 10.54 19.50 -3.55
C GLU A 215 9.11 19.81 -4.01
N SER A 216 8.89 19.73 -5.34
CA SER A 216 7.55 19.84 -5.91
C SER A 216 6.80 18.51 -5.78
N TYR A 217 5.51 18.56 -5.38
CA TYR A 217 4.68 17.38 -5.16
C TYR A 217 5.22 16.45 -4.07
N CYS A 218 5.73 17.01 -2.98
CA CYS A 218 6.40 16.28 -1.89
C CYS A 218 5.55 15.15 -1.24
N GLY A 219 4.22 15.18 -1.39
CA GLY A 219 3.33 14.21 -0.75
C GLY A 219 3.47 14.23 0.78
N ASN A 220 3.85 13.11 1.37
CA ASN A 220 4.16 12.99 2.79
C ASN A 220 5.61 13.36 3.15
N GLY A 221 6.34 14.02 2.25
CA GLY A 221 7.74 14.38 2.44
C GLY A 221 8.71 13.22 2.28
N ASN A 222 8.40 12.25 1.43
CA ASN A 222 9.19 11.01 1.31
C ASN A 222 10.69 11.27 1.09
N PHE A 223 11.03 12.16 0.17
CA PHE A 223 12.43 12.55 -0.09
C PHE A 223 12.90 13.68 0.81
N SER A 224 12.08 14.75 1.01
CA SER A 224 12.46 15.89 1.84
C SER A 224 12.94 15.45 3.22
N ILE A 225 12.20 14.56 3.90
CA ILE A 225 12.58 14.05 5.23
C ILE A 225 13.92 13.31 5.18
N ALA A 226 14.16 12.54 4.12
CA ALA A 226 15.38 11.74 4.01
C ALA A 226 16.62 12.57 3.72
N ILE A 227 16.51 13.63 2.88
CA ILE A 227 17.65 14.40 2.40
C ILE A 227 17.79 15.80 3.01
N ALA A 228 16.85 16.21 3.88
CA ALA A 228 16.84 17.55 4.51
C ALA A 228 18.19 17.94 5.14
N GLY A 229 18.90 16.99 5.73
CA GLY A 229 20.20 17.24 6.37
C GLY A 229 21.34 17.64 5.42
N SER A 230 21.13 17.54 4.10
CA SER A 230 22.10 17.94 3.07
C SER A 230 21.89 19.38 2.59
N PHE A 231 20.90 20.10 3.10
CA PHE A 231 20.48 21.43 2.63
C PHE A 231 20.30 22.41 3.78
N ASP A 232 20.45 23.71 3.50
CA ASP A 232 20.25 24.78 4.48
C ASP A 232 18.77 24.98 4.81
N ARG A 233 17.91 24.91 3.79
CA ARG A 233 16.45 25.01 3.93
C ARG A 233 15.75 24.04 2.99
N VAL A 234 14.57 23.58 3.40
CA VAL A 234 13.68 22.74 2.60
C VAL A 234 12.34 23.45 2.43
N LEU A 235 11.92 23.56 1.16
CA LEU A 235 10.69 24.25 0.73
C LEU A 235 9.78 23.28 -0.02
#